data_c571cb688f748892a4c65ad04cefa162
#
_entry.id   c571cb688f748892a4c65ad04cefa162
#
_cell.length_a   1.000
_cell.length_b   1.000
_cell.length_c   1.000
_cell.angle_alpha   90.00
_cell.angle_beta   90.00
_cell.angle_gamma   90.00
#
_symmetry.space_group_name_H-M   'P 1'
#
loop_
_entity.id
_entity.type
_entity.pdbx_description
1 polymer ?
#
loop_
_entity_poly.entity_id
_entity_poly.type
_entity_poly.pdbx_seq_one_letter_code
_entity_poly.pdbx_strand_id
1 'polypeptide(L)'
;MLIWYIILAITIAVTCAGLLFLANRIARSPFTAKLGQETSKRRKIFGAAAAVFLFTALALTLNLMNAVICLLHIVVLCLAGDFVFAIIQHFRKQPFRHDYAGMAALLLSLAALSTGWYLDHHVWTTNYTIETPKKIKDLRIVLFADSHIGTTFDTRGFAEHISEMQRQNPDIVLIAGDFVDDGTTRQQMIEACRALGSLQTTYGVYFAFGNHDKGYHDPAARGFTGDDLITELKKNNVKVLQDENTLIDNRFYIIGRKDFSEILRGNPRQSMNELLQNLNKEKFSIILDHQPNDYNNQTDAEADLVLSGHTHGGQLFPLNKVCLLY
;
A
#
# COMPACT_ATOMS: atom_id res chain seq x y z
N MET A 1 -8.37 21.62 -5.12
CA MET A 1 -9.35 21.31 -6.21
C MET A 1 -8.73 21.41 -7.60
N LEU A 2 -8.16 22.54 -8.02
CA LEU A 2 -7.59 22.71 -9.38
C LEU A 2 -6.54 21.65 -9.75
N ILE A 3 -5.63 21.31 -8.83
CA ILE A 3 -4.55 20.33 -9.07
C ILE A 3 -5.11 18.93 -9.41
N TRP A 4 -6.19 18.51 -8.76
CA TRP A 4 -6.84 17.22 -9.02
C TRP A 4 -7.48 17.14 -10.41
N TYR A 5 -8.09 18.25 -10.89
CA TYR A 5 -8.61 18.32 -12.26
C TYR A 5 -7.46 18.26 -13.29
N ILE A 6 -6.32 18.89 -13.01
CA ILE A 6 -5.14 18.82 -13.87
C ILE A 6 -4.59 17.40 -13.93
N ILE A 7 -4.43 16.73 -12.77
CA ILE A 7 -3.98 15.33 -12.71
C ILE A 7 -4.94 14.43 -13.47
N LEU A 8 -6.25 14.57 -13.26
CA LEU A 8 -7.26 13.79 -13.98
C LEU A 8 -7.18 14.00 -15.50
N ALA A 9 -7.07 15.24 -15.95
CA ALA A 9 -6.95 15.57 -17.37
C ALA A 9 -5.69 14.98 -18.00
N ILE A 10 -4.54 15.06 -17.30
CA ILE A 10 -3.28 14.45 -17.74
C ILE A 10 -3.44 12.92 -17.80
N THR A 11 -4.01 12.29 -16.79
CA THR A 11 -4.23 10.85 -16.76
C THR A 11 -5.10 10.38 -17.92
N ILE A 12 -6.19 11.08 -18.21
CA ILE A 12 -7.06 10.77 -19.36
C ILE A 12 -6.28 10.92 -20.67
N ALA A 13 -5.56 12.01 -20.85
CA ALA A 13 -4.81 12.28 -22.08
C ALA A 13 -3.72 11.21 -22.32
N VAL A 14 -2.96 10.85 -21.29
CA VAL A 14 -1.90 9.83 -21.37
C VAL A 14 -2.49 8.44 -21.59
N THR A 15 -3.63 8.11 -20.97
CA THR A 15 -4.36 6.86 -21.21
C THR A 15 -4.83 6.75 -22.66
N CYS A 16 -5.45 7.81 -23.20
CA CYS A 16 -5.87 7.84 -24.60
C CYS A 16 -4.67 7.68 -25.56
N ALA A 17 -3.56 8.38 -25.30
CA ALA A 17 -2.33 8.25 -26.09
C ALA A 17 -1.77 6.81 -26.02
N GLY A 18 -1.77 6.20 -24.85
CA GLY A 18 -1.36 4.81 -24.63
C GLY A 18 -2.23 3.82 -25.41
N LEU A 19 -3.55 3.98 -25.39
CA LEU A 19 -4.48 3.16 -26.16
C LEU A 19 -4.24 3.29 -27.67
N LEU A 20 -4.04 4.51 -28.16
CA LEU A 20 -3.72 4.76 -29.57
C LEU A 20 -2.38 4.13 -29.96
N PHE A 21 -1.37 4.22 -29.09
CA PHE A 21 -0.07 3.58 -29.29
C PHE A 21 -0.23 2.06 -29.42
N LEU A 22 -0.90 1.41 -28.46
CA LEU A 22 -1.13 -0.05 -28.50
C LEU A 22 -1.99 -0.47 -29.69
N ALA A 23 -3.05 0.28 -30.01
CA ALA A 23 -3.89 0.04 -31.19
C ALA A 23 -3.06 0.01 -32.48
N ASN A 24 -2.17 0.99 -32.67
CA ASN A 24 -1.29 1.05 -33.82
C ASN A 24 -0.26 -0.11 -33.84
N ARG A 25 0.25 -0.49 -32.67
CA ARG A 25 1.19 -1.59 -32.56
C ARG A 25 0.53 -2.93 -32.89
N ILE A 26 -0.66 -3.20 -32.37
CA ILE A 26 -1.47 -4.38 -32.68
C ILE A 26 -1.78 -4.39 -34.19
N ALA A 27 -2.21 -3.27 -34.76
CA ALA A 27 -2.52 -3.17 -36.19
C ALA A 27 -1.33 -3.48 -37.12
N ARG A 28 -0.11 -3.23 -36.68
CA ARG A 28 1.14 -3.53 -37.40
C ARG A 28 1.66 -4.95 -37.16
N SER A 29 1.09 -5.69 -36.20
CA SER A 29 1.57 -7.02 -35.86
C SER A 29 1.38 -8.03 -37.02
N PRO A 30 2.27 -9.04 -37.18
CA PRO A 30 2.09 -10.11 -38.16
C PRO A 30 0.81 -10.93 -37.95
N PHE A 31 0.28 -10.92 -36.71
CA PHE A 31 -0.95 -11.61 -36.36
C PHE A 31 -2.16 -11.03 -37.12
N THR A 32 -2.29 -9.69 -37.20
CA THR A 32 -3.38 -9.03 -37.92
C THR A 32 -3.31 -9.30 -39.44
N ALA A 33 -2.10 -9.51 -39.99
CA ALA A 33 -1.92 -9.89 -41.36
C ALA A 33 -2.46 -11.31 -41.64
N LYS A 34 -2.23 -12.28 -40.75
CA LYS A 34 -2.70 -13.66 -40.84
C LYS A 34 -4.22 -13.80 -40.72
N LEU A 35 -4.89 -12.87 -40.02
CA LEU A 35 -6.34 -12.87 -39.85
C LEU A 35 -7.11 -12.38 -41.12
N GLY A 36 -6.46 -12.31 -42.28
CA GLY A 36 -7.09 -11.90 -43.54
C GLY A 36 -7.46 -10.41 -43.60
N GLN A 37 -6.85 -9.59 -42.75
CA GLN A 37 -7.08 -8.15 -42.77
C GLN A 37 -6.21 -7.48 -43.85
N GLU A 38 -6.65 -7.53 -45.10
CA GLU A 38 -5.87 -7.10 -46.28
C GLU A 38 -5.68 -5.57 -46.33
N THR A 39 -6.63 -4.79 -45.83
CA THR A 39 -6.56 -3.32 -45.89
C THR A 39 -6.00 -2.69 -44.63
N SER A 40 -5.19 -1.64 -44.80
CA SER A 40 -4.66 -0.83 -43.66
C SER A 40 -5.78 -0.30 -42.74
N LYS A 41 -6.96 0.03 -43.30
CA LYS A 41 -8.11 0.53 -42.52
C LYS A 41 -8.67 -0.59 -41.62
N ARG A 42 -8.85 -1.82 -42.10
CA ARG A 42 -9.35 -2.94 -41.28
C ARG A 42 -8.39 -3.30 -40.17
N ARG A 43 -7.07 -3.32 -40.44
CA ARG A 43 -6.04 -3.55 -39.39
C ARG A 43 -6.11 -2.51 -38.30
N LYS A 44 -6.26 -1.21 -38.64
CA LYS A 44 -6.40 -0.14 -37.64
C LYS A 44 -7.65 -0.27 -36.79
N ILE A 45 -8.80 -0.62 -37.42
CA ILE A 45 -10.06 -0.85 -36.70
C ILE A 45 -9.92 -2.05 -35.75
N PHE A 46 -9.34 -3.15 -36.22
CA PHE A 46 -9.08 -4.32 -35.39
C PHE A 46 -8.15 -3.99 -34.21
N GLY A 47 -7.04 -3.29 -34.47
CA GLY A 47 -6.10 -2.87 -33.45
C GLY A 47 -6.74 -1.98 -32.39
N ALA A 48 -7.58 -1.04 -32.79
CA ALA A 48 -8.32 -0.18 -31.89
C ALA A 48 -9.34 -0.99 -31.06
N ALA A 49 -10.12 -1.85 -31.70
CA ALA A 49 -11.09 -2.70 -31.01
C ALA A 49 -10.41 -3.64 -30.00
N ALA A 50 -9.28 -4.25 -30.38
CA ALA A 50 -8.51 -5.12 -29.48
C ALA A 50 -7.91 -4.37 -28.29
N ALA A 51 -7.34 -3.18 -28.51
CA ALA A 51 -6.77 -2.36 -27.42
C ALA A 51 -7.85 -1.92 -26.42
N VAL A 52 -9.01 -1.46 -26.92
CA VAL A 52 -10.15 -1.07 -26.08
C VAL A 52 -10.71 -2.28 -25.33
N PHE A 53 -10.88 -3.41 -26.00
CA PHE A 53 -11.36 -4.64 -25.38
C PHE A 53 -10.45 -5.10 -24.23
N LEU A 54 -9.12 -5.16 -24.47
CA LEU A 54 -8.15 -5.55 -23.44
C LEU A 54 -8.15 -4.58 -22.26
N PHE A 55 -8.20 -3.28 -22.52
CA PHE A 55 -8.29 -2.27 -21.46
C PHE A 55 -9.57 -2.39 -20.66
N THR A 56 -10.72 -2.56 -21.33
CA THR A 56 -12.00 -2.74 -20.66
C THR A 56 -12.02 -4.03 -19.82
N ALA A 57 -11.48 -5.12 -20.34
CA ALA A 57 -11.36 -6.37 -19.60
C ALA A 57 -10.52 -6.20 -18.34
N LEU A 58 -9.37 -5.51 -18.42
CA LEU A 58 -8.55 -5.18 -17.25
C LEU A 58 -9.30 -4.27 -16.26
N ALA A 59 -10.03 -3.27 -16.76
CA ALA A 59 -10.80 -2.36 -15.89
C ALA A 59 -11.94 -3.08 -15.15
N LEU A 60 -12.57 -4.06 -15.77
CA LEU A 60 -13.64 -4.86 -15.16
C LEU A 60 -13.12 -5.92 -14.17
N THR A 61 -11.92 -6.46 -14.41
CA THR A 61 -11.35 -7.53 -13.59
C THR A 61 -10.51 -7.00 -12.42
N LEU A 62 -9.78 -5.90 -12.63
CA LEU A 62 -8.87 -5.34 -11.62
C LEU A 62 -9.42 -4.05 -10.97
N ASN A 63 -9.84 -3.11 -11.71
CA ASN A 63 -10.46 -1.79 -11.56
C ASN A 63 -9.85 -0.82 -12.58
N LEU A 64 -10.46 0.37 -12.72
CA LEU A 64 -10.03 1.36 -13.72
C LEU A 64 -8.60 1.87 -13.48
N MET A 65 -8.22 2.13 -12.22
CA MET A 65 -6.88 2.65 -11.90
C MET A 65 -5.79 1.63 -12.25
N ASN A 66 -5.97 0.38 -11.85
CA ASN A 66 -5.03 -0.69 -12.17
C ASN A 66 -4.95 -0.97 -13.67
N ALA A 67 -6.06 -0.85 -14.40
CA ALA A 67 -6.04 -0.96 -15.87
C ALA A 67 -5.19 0.15 -16.52
N VAL A 68 -5.29 1.39 -16.03
CA VAL A 68 -4.45 2.52 -16.47
C VAL A 68 -2.97 2.23 -16.17
N ILE A 69 -2.65 1.79 -14.97
CA ILE A 69 -1.28 1.45 -14.57
C ILE A 69 -0.71 0.34 -15.48
N CYS A 70 -1.44 -0.75 -15.69
CA CYS A 70 -1.04 -1.83 -16.59
C CYS A 70 -0.81 -1.34 -18.03
N LEU A 71 -1.73 -0.53 -18.56
CA LEU A 71 -1.60 0.07 -19.88
C LEU A 71 -0.31 0.89 -20.00
N LEU A 72 -0.10 1.82 -19.07
CA LEU A 72 1.06 2.71 -19.11
C LEU A 72 2.37 1.96 -18.90
N HIS A 73 2.38 0.94 -18.04
CA HIS A 73 3.54 0.07 -17.84
C HIS A 73 3.95 -0.64 -19.13
N ILE A 74 2.98 -1.25 -19.83
CA ILE A 74 3.22 -1.90 -21.13
C ILE A 74 3.73 -0.88 -22.15
N VAL A 75 3.13 0.31 -22.24
CA VAL A 75 3.54 1.36 -23.19
C VAL A 75 4.97 1.81 -22.94
N VAL A 76 5.32 2.09 -21.67
CA VAL A 76 6.68 2.52 -21.30
C VAL A 76 7.72 1.45 -21.65
N LEU A 77 7.44 0.18 -21.33
CA LEU A 77 8.34 -0.91 -21.69
C LEU A 77 8.42 -1.15 -23.20
N CYS A 78 7.34 -0.95 -23.94
CA CYS A 78 7.38 -0.98 -25.40
C CYS A 78 8.28 0.14 -25.96
N LEU A 79 8.14 1.37 -25.49
CA LEU A 79 8.98 2.49 -25.91
C LEU A 79 10.46 2.28 -25.57
N ALA A 80 10.74 1.81 -24.35
CA ALA A 80 12.09 1.46 -23.94
C ALA A 80 12.66 0.31 -24.80
N GLY A 81 11.88 -0.71 -25.05
CA GLY A 81 12.25 -1.80 -25.95
C GLY A 81 12.53 -1.30 -27.38
N ASP A 82 11.63 -0.49 -27.95
CA ASP A 82 11.83 0.08 -29.28
C ASP A 82 13.14 0.88 -29.38
N PHE A 83 13.45 1.65 -28.35
CA PHE A 83 14.73 2.39 -28.26
C PHE A 83 15.94 1.44 -28.24
N VAL A 84 15.94 0.44 -27.37
CA VAL A 84 17.03 -0.56 -27.27
C VAL A 84 17.19 -1.32 -28.58
N PHE A 85 16.09 -1.84 -29.15
CA PHE A 85 16.14 -2.60 -30.40
C PHE A 85 16.52 -1.72 -31.58
N ALA A 86 16.19 -0.43 -31.61
CA ALA A 86 16.67 0.51 -32.61
C ALA A 86 18.19 0.67 -32.58
N ILE A 87 18.79 0.78 -31.38
CA ILE A 87 20.24 0.81 -31.21
C ILE A 87 20.88 -0.47 -31.72
N ILE A 88 20.36 -1.64 -31.30
CA ILE A 88 20.89 -2.95 -31.76
C ILE A 88 20.80 -3.06 -33.29
N GLN A 89 19.68 -2.64 -33.89
CA GLN A 89 19.48 -2.65 -35.33
C GLN A 89 20.48 -1.73 -36.07
N HIS A 90 20.78 -0.57 -35.50
CA HIS A 90 21.77 0.36 -36.04
C HIS A 90 23.15 -0.32 -36.17
N PHE A 91 23.60 -1.04 -35.15
CA PHE A 91 24.88 -1.76 -35.17
C PHE A 91 24.85 -3.02 -36.07
N ARG A 92 23.70 -3.72 -36.13
CA ARG A 92 23.54 -4.90 -36.98
C ARG A 92 23.41 -4.58 -38.47
N LYS A 93 23.02 -3.35 -38.80
CA LYS A 93 22.74 -2.89 -40.19
C LYS A 93 21.64 -3.70 -40.91
N GLN A 94 20.81 -4.43 -40.18
CA GLN A 94 19.74 -5.28 -40.70
C GLN A 94 18.48 -5.14 -39.82
N PRO A 95 17.28 -5.02 -40.43
CA PRO A 95 16.05 -4.96 -39.67
C PRO A 95 15.74 -6.29 -38.97
N PHE A 96 15.04 -6.21 -37.87
CA PHE A 96 14.50 -7.39 -37.21
C PHE A 96 13.29 -7.92 -38.01
N ARG A 97 13.17 -9.24 -38.14
CA ARG A 97 12.08 -9.91 -38.82
C ARG A 97 10.76 -9.85 -38.06
N HIS A 98 10.81 -9.77 -36.76
CA HIS A 98 9.68 -9.78 -35.82
C HIS A 98 9.74 -8.62 -34.87
N ASP A 99 8.61 -8.29 -34.23
CA ASP A 99 8.52 -7.28 -33.16
C ASP A 99 9.05 -7.85 -31.84
N TYR A 100 10.36 -8.05 -31.75
CA TYR A 100 11.00 -8.54 -30.51
C TYR A 100 10.87 -7.53 -29.37
N ALA A 101 10.85 -6.23 -29.66
CA ALA A 101 10.65 -5.19 -28.66
C ALA A 101 9.29 -5.33 -27.97
N GLY A 102 8.21 -5.51 -28.75
CA GLY A 102 6.87 -5.72 -28.19
C GLY A 102 6.73 -7.03 -27.43
N MET A 103 7.35 -8.11 -27.92
CA MET A 103 7.36 -9.38 -27.21
C MET A 103 8.10 -9.28 -25.87
N ALA A 104 9.28 -8.67 -25.87
CA ALA A 104 10.06 -8.45 -24.64
C ALA A 104 9.29 -7.55 -23.65
N ALA A 105 8.70 -6.45 -24.13
CA ALA A 105 7.91 -5.57 -23.29
C ALA A 105 6.72 -6.29 -22.64
N LEU A 106 6.00 -7.12 -23.39
CA LEU A 106 4.88 -7.90 -22.86
C LEU A 106 5.32 -8.88 -21.77
N LEU A 107 6.41 -9.63 -22.02
CA LEU A 107 6.95 -10.60 -21.06
C LEU A 107 7.48 -9.90 -19.79
N LEU A 108 8.20 -8.79 -19.95
CA LEU A 108 8.70 -8.01 -18.84
C LEU A 108 7.56 -7.36 -18.04
N SER A 109 6.52 -6.86 -18.72
CA SER A 109 5.33 -6.34 -18.06
C SER A 109 4.62 -7.42 -17.24
N LEU A 110 4.42 -8.59 -17.83
CA LEU A 110 3.79 -9.71 -17.13
C LEU A 110 4.61 -10.12 -15.90
N ALA A 111 5.92 -10.26 -16.04
CA ALA A 111 6.83 -10.62 -14.95
C ALA A 111 6.81 -9.55 -13.85
N ALA A 112 6.96 -8.27 -14.22
CA ALA A 112 7.00 -7.17 -13.23
C ALA A 112 5.66 -7.00 -12.49
N LEU A 113 4.53 -7.02 -13.21
CA LEU A 113 3.20 -6.88 -12.60
C LEU A 113 2.83 -8.09 -11.74
N SER A 114 3.16 -9.31 -12.19
CA SER A 114 2.94 -10.53 -11.38
C SER A 114 3.82 -10.54 -10.13
N THR A 115 5.08 -10.10 -10.24
CA THR A 115 5.98 -9.98 -9.10
C THR A 115 5.47 -8.92 -8.13
N GLY A 116 5.07 -7.75 -8.63
CA GLY A 116 4.49 -6.68 -7.81
C GLY A 116 3.26 -7.15 -7.06
N TRP A 117 2.33 -7.81 -7.74
CA TRP A 117 1.15 -8.39 -7.12
C TRP A 117 1.50 -9.41 -6.02
N TYR A 118 2.46 -10.32 -6.29
CA TYR A 118 2.92 -11.29 -5.31
C TYR A 118 3.52 -10.61 -4.08
N LEU A 119 4.37 -9.59 -4.28
CA LEU A 119 5.01 -8.86 -3.18
C LEU A 119 4.00 -8.09 -2.32
N ASP A 120 2.95 -7.55 -2.92
CA ASP A 120 1.88 -6.82 -2.24
C ASP A 120 0.99 -7.71 -1.36
N HIS A 121 0.81 -8.99 -1.78
CA HIS A 121 -0.07 -9.94 -1.09
C HIS A 121 0.68 -10.96 -0.23
N HIS A 122 2.01 -10.90 -0.17
CA HIS A 122 2.82 -11.84 0.60
C HIS A 122 3.44 -11.18 1.82
N VAL A 123 3.13 -11.69 3.00
CA VAL A 123 3.66 -11.20 4.27
C VAL A 123 4.85 -12.05 4.69
N TRP A 124 5.98 -11.37 4.95
CA TRP A 124 7.17 -11.98 5.55
C TRP A 124 7.30 -11.58 7.01
N THR A 125 7.48 -12.56 7.87
CA THR A 125 7.85 -12.29 9.26
C THR A 125 9.32 -11.89 9.31
N THR A 126 9.59 -10.68 9.81
CA THR A 126 10.95 -10.20 10.06
C THR A 126 11.18 -10.06 11.56
N ASN A 127 12.29 -10.59 12.06
CA ASN A 127 12.62 -10.56 13.46
C ASN A 127 13.74 -9.55 13.73
N TYR A 128 13.52 -8.70 14.72
CA TYR A 128 14.49 -7.74 15.23
C TYR A 128 14.72 -7.99 16.71
N THR A 129 15.96 -7.87 17.16
CA THR A 129 16.30 -7.82 18.58
C THR A 129 16.78 -6.42 18.89
N ILE A 130 16.16 -5.78 19.88
CA ILE A 130 16.48 -4.42 20.34
C ILE A 130 16.97 -4.53 21.76
N GLU A 131 18.19 -4.10 22.02
CA GLU A 131 18.78 -4.04 23.35
C GLU A 131 18.61 -2.64 23.93
N THR A 132 18.35 -2.55 25.23
CA THR A 132 18.18 -1.28 25.92
C THR A 132 18.85 -1.34 27.31
N PRO A 133 19.51 -0.24 27.75
CA PRO A 133 20.04 -0.16 29.12
C PRO A 133 18.93 0.01 30.17
N LYS A 134 17.70 0.33 29.78
CA LYS A 134 16.58 0.50 30.71
C LYS A 134 16.12 -0.85 31.28
N LYS A 135 15.72 -0.84 32.55
CA LYS A 135 15.28 -2.06 33.25
C LYS A 135 13.91 -2.51 32.77
N ILE A 136 13.89 -3.21 31.66
CA ILE A 136 12.71 -3.88 31.10
C ILE A 136 13.01 -5.38 30.96
N LYS A 137 12.11 -6.25 31.38
CA LYS A 137 12.24 -7.70 31.10
C LYS A 137 12.09 -7.94 29.61
N ASP A 138 12.56 -9.09 29.14
CA ASP A 138 12.32 -9.52 27.78
C ASP A 138 10.84 -9.35 27.43
N LEU A 139 10.59 -8.77 26.27
CA LEU A 139 9.25 -8.45 25.78
C LEU A 139 9.17 -8.87 24.31
N ARG A 140 8.27 -9.78 24.01
CA ARG A 140 7.98 -10.18 22.64
C ARG A 140 6.85 -9.35 22.07
N ILE A 141 7.20 -8.47 21.17
CA ILE A 141 6.26 -7.58 20.48
C ILE A 141 6.00 -8.15 19.09
N VAL A 142 4.74 -8.29 18.71
CA VAL A 142 4.34 -8.41 17.30
C VAL A 142 3.82 -7.06 16.86
N LEU A 143 4.40 -6.54 15.77
CA LEU A 143 3.99 -5.30 15.12
C LEU A 143 3.47 -5.59 13.74
N PHE A 144 2.38 -4.96 13.36
CA PHE A 144 1.98 -4.80 11.96
C PHE A 144 1.36 -3.44 11.70
N ALA A 145 1.34 -3.04 10.43
CA ALA A 145 0.69 -1.84 9.89
C ALA A 145 0.21 -2.12 8.47
N ASP A 146 -0.53 -1.19 7.90
CA ASP A 146 -0.84 -1.15 6.47
C ASP A 146 -1.52 -2.43 5.95
N SER A 147 -2.42 -3.02 6.75
CA SER A 147 -3.12 -4.25 6.36
C SER A 147 -4.23 -4.01 5.33
N HIS A 148 -4.78 -2.79 5.25
CA HIS A 148 -5.77 -2.37 4.24
C HIS A 148 -6.80 -3.46 3.94
N ILE A 149 -7.52 -3.90 4.97
CA ILE A 149 -8.49 -4.99 4.90
C ILE A 149 -9.53 -4.74 3.80
N GLY A 150 -9.72 -5.73 2.93
CA GLY A 150 -10.60 -5.64 1.77
C GLY A 150 -9.90 -5.18 0.49
N THR A 151 -8.71 -4.61 0.60
CA THR A 151 -7.86 -4.21 -0.53
C THR A 151 -6.66 -5.15 -0.68
N THR A 152 -5.82 -5.27 0.36
CA THR A 152 -4.65 -6.18 0.35
C THR A 152 -5.06 -7.60 0.73
N PHE A 153 -5.87 -7.75 1.76
CA PHE A 153 -6.36 -9.05 2.23
C PHE A 153 -7.89 -9.05 2.35
N ASP A 154 -8.51 -10.19 2.05
CA ASP A 154 -9.85 -10.46 2.54
C ASP A 154 -9.82 -10.82 4.04
N THR A 155 -10.98 -10.91 4.68
CA THR A 155 -11.08 -11.19 6.12
C THR A 155 -10.56 -12.58 6.49
N ARG A 156 -10.63 -13.55 5.57
CA ARG A 156 -10.11 -14.89 5.76
C ARG A 156 -8.58 -14.89 5.74
N GLY A 157 -7.97 -14.26 4.73
CA GLY A 157 -6.51 -14.13 4.64
C GLY A 157 -5.96 -13.39 5.85
N PHE A 158 -6.65 -12.34 6.32
CA PHE A 158 -6.26 -11.64 7.54
C PHE A 158 -6.33 -12.55 8.78
N ALA A 159 -7.37 -13.37 8.93
CA ALA A 159 -7.48 -14.31 10.05
C ALA A 159 -6.36 -15.39 10.05
N GLU A 160 -5.87 -15.77 8.87
CA GLU A 160 -4.71 -16.66 8.74
C GLU A 160 -3.45 -15.97 9.27
N HIS A 161 -3.23 -14.68 8.98
CA HIS A 161 -2.13 -13.89 9.54
C HIS A 161 -2.26 -13.68 11.05
N ILE A 162 -3.45 -13.46 11.57
CA ILE A 162 -3.69 -13.43 13.03
C ILE A 162 -3.27 -14.75 13.69
N SER A 163 -3.57 -15.88 13.05
CA SER A 163 -3.15 -17.20 13.54
C SER A 163 -1.61 -17.36 13.52
N GLU A 164 -0.94 -16.80 12.50
CA GLU A 164 0.53 -16.77 12.42
C GLU A 164 1.14 -15.89 13.52
N MET A 165 0.57 -14.70 13.75
CA MET A 165 0.99 -13.81 14.84
C MET A 165 0.84 -14.51 16.21
N GLN A 166 -0.25 -15.25 16.43
CA GLN A 166 -0.48 -16.01 17.66
C GLN A 166 0.59 -17.09 17.88
N ARG A 167 1.06 -17.75 16.82
CA ARG A 167 2.14 -18.77 16.91
C ARG A 167 3.47 -18.18 17.39
N GLN A 168 3.68 -16.87 17.25
CA GLN A 168 4.85 -16.19 17.81
C GLN A 168 4.78 -16.03 19.34
N ASN A 169 3.67 -16.39 19.98
CA ASN A 169 3.42 -16.19 21.42
C ASN A 169 3.73 -14.74 21.88
N PRO A 170 3.07 -13.73 21.32
CA PRO A 170 3.36 -12.34 21.65
C PRO A 170 2.96 -12.01 23.08
N ASP A 171 3.80 -11.23 23.80
CA ASP A 171 3.40 -10.61 25.04
C ASP A 171 2.46 -9.42 24.78
N ILE A 172 2.63 -8.76 23.65
CA ILE A 172 1.83 -7.62 23.22
C ILE A 172 1.76 -7.58 21.69
N VAL A 173 0.63 -7.13 21.15
CA VAL A 173 0.46 -6.84 19.71
C VAL A 173 0.22 -5.34 19.52
N LEU A 174 0.98 -4.74 18.62
CA LEU A 174 0.95 -3.32 18.30
C LEU A 174 0.54 -3.12 16.85
N ILE A 175 -0.40 -2.21 16.60
CA ILE A 175 -0.93 -1.91 15.26
C ILE A 175 -0.65 -0.44 14.98
N ALA A 176 0.23 -0.19 14.02
CA ALA A 176 0.68 1.17 13.68
C ALA A 176 -0.08 1.75 12.48
N GLY A 177 -1.41 1.61 12.46
CA GLY A 177 -2.31 2.28 11.53
C GLY A 177 -2.51 1.60 10.18
N ASP A 178 -3.41 2.19 9.39
CA ASP A 178 -3.86 1.73 8.08
C ASP A 178 -4.36 0.27 8.11
N PHE A 179 -5.16 -0.01 9.14
CA PHE A 179 -5.83 -1.30 9.32
C PHE A 179 -6.93 -1.52 8.29
N VAL A 180 -7.73 -0.49 8.06
CA VAL A 180 -8.80 -0.44 7.06
C VAL A 180 -8.58 0.73 6.10
N ASP A 181 -9.28 0.73 4.97
CA ASP A 181 -9.26 1.84 4.02
C ASP A 181 -10.67 2.16 3.44
N ASP A 182 -10.71 2.99 2.38
CA ASP A 182 -11.97 3.35 1.72
C ASP A 182 -12.61 2.18 0.95
N GLY A 183 -11.86 1.13 0.60
CA GLY A 183 -12.35 -0.10 -0.03
C GLY A 183 -12.91 -1.11 0.96
N THR A 184 -12.67 -0.93 2.25
CA THR A 184 -13.16 -1.83 3.31
C THR A 184 -14.66 -1.67 3.52
N THR A 185 -15.41 -2.76 3.47
CA THR A 185 -16.84 -2.74 3.84
C THR A 185 -17.03 -2.83 5.36
N ARG A 186 -18.19 -2.38 5.87
CA ARG A 186 -18.55 -2.51 7.29
C ARG A 186 -18.43 -3.95 7.79
N GLN A 187 -18.86 -4.92 7.00
CA GLN A 187 -18.79 -6.34 7.38
C GLN A 187 -17.34 -6.81 7.53
N GLN A 188 -16.47 -6.45 6.58
CA GLN A 188 -15.06 -6.79 6.64
C GLN A 188 -14.37 -6.15 7.86
N MET A 189 -14.67 -4.90 8.17
CA MET A 189 -14.17 -4.22 9.36
C MET A 189 -14.55 -4.97 10.65
N ILE A 190 -15.82 -5.37 10.80
CA ILE A 190 -16.31 -6.11 11.97
C ILE A 190 -15.60 -7.48 12.08
N GLU A 191 -15.46 -8.21 10.98
CA GLU A 191 -14.80 -9.52 10.96
C GLU A 191 -13.32 -9.42 11.31
N ALA A 192 -12.62 -8.41 10.78
CA ALA A 192 -11.22 -8.17 11.07
C ALA A 192 -11.00 -7.76 12.53
N CYS A 193 -11.84 -6.89 13.10
CA CYS A 193 -11.80 -6.56 14.53
C CYS A 193 -12.04 -7.81 15.42
N ARG A 194 -12.97 -8.68 15.02
CA ARG A 194 -13.20 -9.95 15.73
C ARG A 194 -11.98 -10.88 15.67
N ALA A 195 -11.30 -10.95 14.52
CA ALA A 195 -10.06 -11.70 14.40
C ALA A 195 -8.97 -11.17 15.33
N LEU A 196 -8.79 -9.83 15.46
CA LEU A 196 -7.90 -9.24 16.45
C LEU A 196 -8.25 -9.62 17.88
N GLY A 197 -9.54 -9.67 18.22
CA GLY A 197 -10.02 -10.05 19.55
C GLY A 197 -9.75 -11.52 19.92
N SER A 198 -9.37 -12.37 18.97
CA SER A 198 -8.98 -13.76 19.25
C SER A 198 -7.54 -13.92 19.74
N LEU A 199 -6.71 -12.88 19.63
CA LEU A 199 -5.32 -12.92 20.08
C LEU A 199 -5.20 -13.06 21.60
N GLN A 200 -4.35 -13.99 22.02
CA GLN A 200 -4.01 -14.24 23.43
C GLN A 200 -2.64 -13.61 23.72
N THR A 201 -2.62 -12.57 24.52
CA THR A 201 -1.41 -11.81 24.84
C THR A 201 -1.37 -11.44 26.33
N THR A 202 -0.18 -11.27 26.88
CA THR A 202 -0.02 -10.90 28.30
C THR A 202 -0.51 -9.48 28.57
N TYR A 203 -0.23 -8.55 27.64
CA TYR A 203 -0.44 -7.11 27.85
C TYR A 203 -1.54 -6.51 26.95
N GLY A 204 -2.08 -7.30 26.05
CA GLY A 204 -3.18 -6.89 25.19
C GLY A 204 -2.75 -6.47 23.78
N VAL A 205 -3.71 -5.94 23.03
CA VAL A 205 -3.56 -5.43 21.67
C VAL A 205 -3.77 -3.91 21.69
N TYR A 206 -2.89 -3.16 21.05
CA TYR A 206 -2.93 -1.70 21.00
C TYR A 206 -2.93 -1.21 19.56
N PHE A 207 -3.73 -0.20 19.31
CA PHE A 207 -3.96 0.38 17.99
C PHE A 207 -3.76 1.90 18.00
N ALA A 208 -2.96 2.40 17.06
CA ALA A 208 -2.92 3.81 16.69
C ALA A 208 -3.40 3.98 15.26
N PHE A 209 -4.10 5.07 14.97
CA PHE A 209 -4.67 5.34 13.65
C PHE A 209 -3.60 5.65 12.60
N GLY A 210 -3.83 5.18 11.38
CA GLY A 210 -3.20 5.67 10.16
C GLY A 210 -4.13 6.61 9.38
N ASN A 211 -3.63 7.10 8.25
CA ASN A 211 -4.36 8.09 7.44
C ASN A 211 -5.58 7.51 6.72
N HIS A 212 -5.62 6.22 6.42
CA HIS A 212 -6.75 5.54 5.77
C HIS A 212 -7.85 5.11 6.73
N ASP A 213 -7.56 4.87 8.00
CA ASP A 213 -8.52 4.29 8.94
C ASP A 213 -9.79 5.13 9.11
N LYS A 214 -9.67 6.47 9.07
CA LYS A 214 -10.83 7.38 9.13
C LYS A 214 -11.51 7.58 7.77
N GLY A 215 -10.92 7.09 6.68
CA GLY A 215 -11.38 7.26 5.31
C GLY A 215 -11.11 8.65 4.74
N TYR A 216 -11.02 8.74 3.41
CA TYR A 216 -10.88 9.99 2.66
C TYR A 216 -12.19 10.42 1.99
N HIS A 217 -13.14 9.51 1.85
CA HIS A 217 -14.40 9.70 1.17
C HIS A 217 -15.57 9.66 2.14
N ASP A 218 -16.79 9.88 1.61
CA ASP A 218 -18.02 9.81 2.38
C ASP A 218 -18.13 8.44 3.07
N PRO A 219 -18.28 8.39 4.41
CA PRO A 219 -18.47 7.15 5.15
C PRO A 219 -19.62 6.28 4.64
N ALA A 220 -20.62 6.87 3.98
CA ALA A 220 -21.75 6.11 3.39
C ALA A 220 -21.27 5.11 2.33
N ALA A 221 -20.14 5.37 1.65
CA ALA A 221 -19.60 4.48 0.62
C ALA A 221 -19.09 3.16 1.19
N ARG A 222 -18.41 3.18 2.34
CA ARG A 222 -17.88 1.98 3.03
C ARG A 222 -18.79 1.47 4.14
N GLY A 223 -19.79 2.26 4.54
CA GLY A 223 -20.82 1.90 5.53
C GLY A 223 -20.39 2.04 6.98
N PHE A 224 -19.25 2.68 7.29
CA PHE A 224 -18.78 2.92 8.65
C PHE A 224 -17.90 4.17 8.74
N THR A 225 -17.83 4.75 9.94
CA THR A 225 -16.99 5.89 10.30
C THR A 225 -15.75 5.44 11.08
N GLY A 226 -14.80 6.37 11.34
CA GLY A 226 -13.69 6.11 12.29
C GLY A 226 -14.18 5.80 13.71
N ASP A 227 -15.31 6.39 14.14
CA ASP A 227 -15.89 6.14 15.47
C ASP A 227 -16.54 4.75 15.55
N ASP A 228 -17.14 4.26 14.46
CA ASP A 228 -17.61 2.88 14.36
C ASP A 228 -16.43 1.89 14.48
N LEU A 229 -15.30 2.20 13.83
CA LEU A 229 -14.08 1.40 13.95
C LEU A 229 -13.56 1.37 15.39
N ILE A 230 -13.47 2.53 16.07
CA ILE A 230 -13.09 2.61 17.49
C ILE A 230 -14.00 1.75 18.35
N THR A 231 -15.31 1.84 18.12
CA THR A 231 -16.31 1.08 18.87
C THR A 231 -16.11 -0.43 18.70
N GLU A 232 -15.89 -0.88 17.46
CA GLU A 232 -15.72 -2.32 17.18
C GLU A 232 -14.38 -2.84 17.68
N LEU A 233 -13.28 -2.06 17.57
CA LEU A 233 -11.98 -2.39 18.16
C LEU A 233 -12.09 -2.57 19.68
N LYS A 234 -12.70 -1.61 20.39
CA LYS A 234 -12.90 -1.67 21.85
C LYS A 234 -13.75 -2.87 22.28
N LYS A 235 -14.81 -3.19 21.54
CA LYS A 235 -15.67 -4.36 21.76
C LYS A 235 -14.89 -5.69 21.66
N ASN A 236 -13.84 -5.71 20.86
CA ASN A 236 -12.93 -6.84 20.68
C ASN A 236 -11.65 -6.72 21.52
N ASN A 237 -11.67 -5.96 22.62
CA ASN A 237 -10.59 -5.79 23.59
C ASN A 237 -9.29 -5.17 23.01
N VAL A 238 -9.37 -4.47 21.89
CA VAL A 238 -8.27 -3.69 21.33
C VAL A 238 -8.28 -2.29 21.94
N LYS A 239 -7.15 -1.87 22.50
CA LYS A 239 -6.99 -0.53 23.10
C LYS A 239 -6.58 0.46 22.02
N VAL A 240 -7.42 1.45 21.78
CA VAL A 240 -7.17 2.52 20.80
C VAL A 240 -6.54 3.70 21.50
N LEU A 241 -5.41 4.16 20.99
CA LEU A 241 -4.67 5.31 21.54
C LEU A 241 -4.62 6.44 20.49
N GLN A 242 -4.98 7.66 20.90
CA GLN A 242 -5.00 8.86 20.05
C GLN A 242 -4.47 10.06 20.82
N ASP A 243 -3.17 10.32 20.77
CA ASP A 243 -2.41 11.21 21.65
C ASP A 243 -2.56 10.80 23.12
N GLU A 244 -2.51 9.50 23.36
CA GLU A 244 -2.69 8.89 24.66
C GLU A 244 -1.54 7.92 24.97
N ASN A 245 -1.31 7.68 26.24
CA ASN A 245 -0.32 6.72 26.70
C ASN A 245 -0.90 5.77 27.75
N THR A 246 -0.28 4.61 27.88
CA THR A 246 -0.60 3.62 28.90
C THR A 246 0.69 3.07 29.49
N LEU A 247 0.82 3.11 30.82
CA LEU A 247 1.91 2.46 31.54
C LEU A 247 1.57 1.00 31.78
N ILE A 248 2.43 0.11 31.29
CA ILE A 248 2.26 -1.34 31.40
C ILE A 248 3.17 -1.88 32.49
N ASP A 249 2.56 -2.59 33.44
CA ASP A 249 3.23 -3.36 34.51
C ASP A 249 4.30 -2.52 35.25
N ASN A 250 4.07 -1.21 35.32
CA ASN A 250 5.02 -0.20 35.87
C ASN A 250 6.44 -0.26 35.26
N ARG A 251 6.59 -0.77 34.02
CA ARG A 251 7.88 -1.01 33.34
C ARG A 251 8.08 -0.20 32.07
N PHE A 252 7.05 -0.10 31.21
CA PHE A 252 7.16 0.56 29.93
C PHE A 252 5.85 1.26 29.56
N TYR A 253 5.95 2.26 28.72
CA TYR A 253 4.81 2.97 28.14
C TYR A 253 4.53 2.52 26.73
N ILE A 254 3.25 2.39 26.40
CA ILE A 254 2.76 2.39 25.01
C ILE A 254 2.08 3.73 24.78
N ILE A 255 2.54 4.44 23.75
CA ILE A 255 2.04 5.76 23.36
C ILE A 255 1.49 5.66 21.94
N GLY A 256 0.22 5.95 21.73
CA GLY A 256 -0.36 6.06 20.42
C GLY A 256 -0.55 7.52 20.04
N ARG A 257 0.09 7.94 18.97
CA ARG A 257 -0.03 9.28 18.44
C ARG A 257 -1.15 9.35 17.41
N LYS A 258 -1.90 10.46 17.38
CA LYS A 258 -2.83 10.74 16.29
C LYS A 258 -2.05 10.80 14.97
N ASP A 259 -2.63 10.29 13.90
CA ASP A 259 -2.01 10.34 12.59
C ASP A 259 -1.79 11.78 12.11
N PHE A 260 -0.76 12.00 11.29
CA PHE A 260 -0.42 13.32 10.75
C PHE A 260 -1.56 13.93 9.91
N SER A 261 -2.38 13.11 9.26
CA SER A 261 -3.54 13.57 8.49
C SER A 261 -4.58 14.32 9.33
N GLU A 262 -4.57 14.17 10.65
CA GLU A 262 -5.46 14.94 11.54
C GLU A 262 -5.20 16.44 11.45
N ILE A 263 -3.93 16.85 11.29
CA ILE A 263 -3.59 18.26 11.06
C ILE A 263 -4.24 18.78 9.78
N LEU A 264 -4.22 17.97 8.71
CA LEU A 264 -4.84 18.32 7.44
C LEU A 264 -6.38 18.39 7.52
N ARG A 265 -6.96 17.67 8.49
CA ARG A 265 -8.41 17.70 8.81
C ARG A 265 -8.79 18.85 9.75
N GLY A 266 -7.81 19.64 10.19
CA GLY A 266 -8.02 20.74 11.13
C GLY A 266 -8.14 20.29 12.60
N ASN A 267 -7.78 19.07 12.91
CA ASN A 267 -7.80 18.54 14.26
C ASN A 267 -6.42 18.72 14.96
N PRO A 268 -6.39 19.03 16.27
CA PRO A 268 -5.12 19.14 16.98
C PRO A 268 -4.44 17.77 17.11
N ARG A 269 -3.11 17.77 16.95
CA ARG A 269 -2.21 16.64 17.19
C ARG A 269 -1.15 17.09 18.19
N GLN A 270 -0.94 16.34 19.26
CA GLN A 270 0.07 16.70 20.24
C GLN A 270 1.49 16.55 19.66
N SER A 271 2.37 17.46 20.06
CA SER A 271 3.79 17.32 19.78
C SER A 271 4.39 16.15 20.58
N MET A 272 5.54 15.66 20.17
CA MET A 272 6.23 14.59 20.90
C MET A 272 6.60 15.04 22.32
N ASN A 273 7.04 16.29 22.48
CA ASN A 273 7.35 16.84 23.80
C ASN A 273 6.13 16.84 24.74
N GLU A 274 4.95 17.24 24.25
CA GLU A 274 3.71 17.21 25.05
C GLU A 274 3.34 15.78 25.47
N LEU A 275 3.50 14.81 24.57
CA LEU A 275 3.21 13.41 24.87
C LEU A 275 4.15 12.78 25.88
N LEU A 276 5.42 13.18 25.90
CA LEU A 276 6.46 12.56 26.73
C LEU A 276 6.84 13.36 27.99
N GLN A 277 6.51 14.67 28.10
CA GLN A 277 6.98 15.57 29.16
C GLN A 277 6.64 15.08 30.58
N ASN A 278 5.54 14.40 30.78
CA ASN A 278 5.06 13.94 32.08
C ASN A 278 5.35 12.45 32.34
N LEU A 279 6.06 11.77 31.45
CA LEU A 279 6.38 10.36 31.59
C LEU A 279 7.68 10.18 32.36
N ASN A 280 7.78 9.09 33.11
CA ASN A 280 9.03 8.73 33.77
C ASN A 280 10.04 8.24 32.74
N LYS A 281 11.07 9.02 32.47
CA LYS A 281 12.13 8.76 31.49
C LYS A 281 13.00 7.54 31.81
N GLU A 282 12.96 7.01 33.02
CA GLU A 282 13.64 5.75 33.38
C GLU A 282 12.93 4.52 32.78
N LYS A 283 11.65 4.68 32.42
CA LYS A 283 10.85 3.61 31.80
C LYS A 283 10.99 3.65 30.28
N PHE A 284 10.90 2.47 29.67
CA PHE A 284 10.99 2.35 28.22
C PHE A 284 9.71 2.87 27.55
N SER A 285 9.86 3.68 26.51
CA SER A 285 8.75 4.26 25.77
C SER A 285 8.65 3.65 24.35
N ILE A 286 7.49 3.09 24.02
CA ILE A 286 7.17 2.56 22.69
C ILE A 286 6.10 3.44 22.08
N ILE A 287 6.40 4.08 20.96
CA ILE A 287 5.54 5.03 20.29
C ILE A 287 5.01 4.40 19.00
N LEU A 288 3.70 4.42 18.82
CA LEU A 288 3.02 4.14 17.57
C LEU A 288 2.73 5.47 16.87
N ASP A 289 3.44 5.77 15.80
CA ASP A 289 3.24 6.93 14.94
C ASP A 289 3.27 6.47 13.48
N HIS A 290 2.10 6.38 12.87
CA HIS A 290 1.94 5.72 11.58
C HIS A 290 2.83 6.31 10.49
N GLN A 291 2.83 7.64 10.31
CA GLN A 291 3.63 8.28 9.28
C GLN A 291 5.03 8.65 9.79
N PRO A 292 6.12 8.13 9.17
CA PRO A 292 7.49 8.36 9.61
C PRO A 292 8.05 9.72 9.17
N ASN A 293 7.36 10.81 9.47
CA ASN A 293 7.68 12.16 9.01
C ASN A 293 8.16 13.11 10.11
N ASP A 294 8.34 12.61 11.34
CA ASP A 294 8.62 13.45 12.51
C ASP A 294 9.81 12.96 13.36
N TYR A 295 10.75 12.23 12.76
CA TYR A 295 11.86 11.58 13.46
C TYR A 295 12.72 12.53 14.30
N ASN A 296 12.98 13.75 13.81
CA ASN A 296 13.80 14.71 14.55
C ASN A 296 13.15 15.06 15.89
N ASN A 297 11.86 15.41 15.86
CA ASN A 297 11.13 15.73 17.08
C ASN A 297 10.97 14.52 18.01
N GLN A 298 10.88 13.31 17.47
CA GLN A 298 10.84 12.06 18.23
C GLN A 298 12.17 11.79 18.93
N THR A 299 13.29 12.03 18.25
CA THR A 299 14.64 11.91 18.78
C THR A 299 14.90 12.97 19.85
N ASP A 300 14.55 14.23 19.58
CA ASP A 300 14.74 15.35 20.50
C ASP A 300 13.91 15.17 21.80
N ALA A 301 12.76 14.48 21.69
CA ALA A 301 11.93 14.13 22.85
C ALA A 301 12.41 12.89 23.62
N GLU A 302 13.53 12.28 23.20
CA GLU A 302 14.13 11.09 23.82
C GLU A 302 13.21 9.86 23.80
N ALA A 303 12.49 9.64 22.71
CA ALA A 303 11.72 8.42 22.48
C ALA A 303 12.64 7.19 22.36
N ASP A 304 12.35 6.09 23.07
CA ASP A 304 13.21 4.90 23.03
C ASP A 304 12.97 4.05 21.78
N LEU A 305 11.72 3.87 21.38
CA LEU A 305 11.34 3.08 20.21
C LEU A 305 10.14 3.72 19.50
N VAL A 306 10.29 4.00 18.23
CA VAL A 306 9.20 4.46 17.39
C VAL A 306 8.87 3.41 16.34
N LEU A 307 7.60 3.06 16.24
CA LEU A 307 7.07 2.07 15.32
C LEU A 307 6.12 2.75 14.34
N SER A 308 6.42 2.65 13.05
CA SER A 308 5.70 3.30 11.97
C SER A 308 5.33 2.32 10.85
N GLY A 309 4.34 2.71 10.05
CA GLY A 309 3.93 2.06 8.79
C GLY A 309 4.05 3.02 7.61
N HIS A 310 2.96 3.12 6.80
CA HIS A 310 2.73 4.11 5.74
C HIS A 310 3.56 3.97 4.47
N THR A 311 4.80 3.55 4.56
CA THR A 311 5.73 3.55 3.41
C THR A 311 5.68 2.29 2.57
N HIS A 312 5.01 1.23 3.04
CA HIS A 312 4.91 -0.09 2.40
C HIS A 312 6.25 -0.63 1.89
N GLY A 313 7.35 -0.32 2.58
CA GLY A 313 8.70 -0.70 2.16
C GLY A 313 9.20 -0.04 0.87
N GLY A 314 8.50 0.99 0.39
CA GLY A 314 8.75 1.68 -0.87
C GLY A 314 7.76 1.25 -1.96
N GLN A 315 6.89 2.16 -2.37
CA GLN A 315 5.73 1.89 -3.22
C GLN A 315 6.05 1.64 -4.71
N LEU A 316 7.26 1.92 -5.17
CA LEU A 316 7.59 1.89 -6.60
C LEU A 316 8.78 0.96 -6.89
N PHE A 317 8.49 -0.28 -7.29
CA PHE A 317 9.55 -1.20 -7.74
C PHE A 317 10.00 -0.88 -9.20
N PRO A 318 11.30 -0.83 -9.52
CA PRO A 318 12.46 -1.09 -8.66
C PRO A 318 12.98 0.12 -7.86
N LEU A 319 12.22 1.20 -7.80
CA LEU A 319 12.58 2.45 -7.13
C LEU A 319 12.13 2.46 -5.64
N ASN A 320 12.04 1.30 -5.03
CA ASN A 320 11.58 1.13 -3.65
C ASN A 320 12.41 1.87 -2.58
N LYS A 321 13.63 2.33 -2.95
CA LYS A 321 14.46 3.21 -2.11
C LYS A 321 14.16 4.70 -2.30
N VAL A 322 13.34 5.05 -3.28
CA VAL A 322 12.86 6.42 -3.52
C VAL A 322 11.47 6.50 -2.91
N CYS A 323 11.42 6.64 -1.60
CA CYS A 323 10.16 6.99 -0.94
C CYS A 323 9.98 8.50 -1.09
N LEU A 324 8.91 8.90 -1.76
CA LEU A 324 8.46 10.28 -1.75
C LEU A 324 7.73 10.52 -0.43
N LEU A 325 8.51 10.76 0.63
CA LEU A 325 7.98 11.29 1.89
C LEU A 325 7.62 12.76 1.65
N TYR A 326 6.41 13.10 1.92
CA TYR A 326 5.88 14.46 1.82
C TYR A 326 6.18 15.26 3.09
#